data_5c5d44de4f2f02bf6ce57a46fef0459b
#
_entry.id   5c5d44de4f2f02bf6ce57a46fef0459b
#
_cell.length_a   1.000
_cell.length_b   1.000
_cell.length_c   1.000
_cell.angle_alpha   90.00
_cell.angle_beta   90.00
_cell.angle_gamma   90.00
#
_symmetry.space_group_name_H-M   'P 1'
#
loop_
_entity.id
_entity.type
_entity.pdbx_description
1 polymer ?
#
loop_
_entity_poly.entity_id
_entity_poly.type
_entity_poly.pdbx_seq_one_letter_code
_entity_poly.pdbx_strand_id
1 'polypeptide(L)'
;YIPANKTDFDYEFWSDTEIRVRVPDGAASGSIYVETPAGRSAPQKLTIDSRIGSKTYGTQRTYIMQLAADINDIETKQPATIRFYFPRPIVTAAQPFVELNEREPEPAIADYQNTIVHQIQASKGSSPAKQRFSQNFVVSVYEVKSAVQPKYVKPYSDMNKALYAASTRADKFIPS
;
A
#
# COMPACT_ATOMS: atom_id res chain seq x y z
N TYR A 1 3.40 16.93 6.81
CA TYR A 1 3.99 16.87 5.47
C TYR A 1 3.49 15.61 4.75
N ILE A 2 2.80 15.80 3.64
CA ILE A 2 2.40 14.72 2.75
C ILE A 2 3.35 14.81 1.55
N PRO A 3 4.31 13.90 1.41
CA PRO A 3 5.23 13.94 0.30
C PRO A 3 4.52 13.63 -1.03
N ALA A 4 4.98 14.25 -2.11
CA ALA A 4 4.43 14.05 -3.45
C ALA A 4 4.82 12.70 -4.09
N ASN A 5 5.04 11.66 -3.31
CA ASN A 5 5.32 10.34 -3.82
C ASN A 5 4.05 9.71 -4.39
N LYS A 6 4.08 9.37 -5.65
CA LYS A 6 2.96 8.80 -6.42
C LYS A 6 2.40 7.46 -5.89
N THR A 7 2.99 6.92 -4.85
CA THR A 7 2.56 5.68 -4.19
C THR A 7 1.67 5.92 -2.97
N ASP A 8 1.46 7.17 -2.57
CA ASP A 8 0.68 7.47 -1.39
C ASP A 8 -0.81 7.44 -1.71
N PHE A 9 -1.52 6.54 -1.06
CA PHE A 9 -2.98 6.45 -1.08
C PHE A 9 -3.69 7.70 -0.56
N ASP A 10 -2.92 8.69 -0.08
CA ASP A 10 -3.42 9.94 0.47
C ASP A 10 -3.76 10.97 -0.60
N TYR A 11 -3.24 10.81 -1.83
CA TYR A 11 -3.58 11.67 -2.95
C TYR A 11 -4.64 11.01 -3.83
N GLU A 12 -5.82 11.58 -3.85
CA GLU A 12 -6.91 11.11 -4.73
C GLU A 12 -6.85 11.78 -6.10
N PHE A 13 -6.40 13.03 -6.13
CA PHE A 13 -6.33 13.81 -7.36
C PHE A 13 -5.36 14.98 -7.22
N TRP A 14 -4.64 15.30 -8.28
CA TRP A 14 -3.77 16.46 -8.35
C TRP A 14 -3.79 17.08 -9.75
N SER A 15 -4.14 18.36 -9.84
CA SER A 15 -4.08 19.18 -11.05
C SER A 15 -3.61 20.58 -10.73
N ASP A 16 -3.52 21.44 -11.74
CA ASP A 16 -3.15 22.84 -11.57
C ASP A 16 -4.19 23.67 -10.81
N THR A 17 -5.41 23.17 -10.72
CA THR A 17 -6.55 23.90 -10.12
C THR A 17 -7.18 23.18 -8.93
N GLU A 18 -6.93 21.90 -8.76
CA GLU A 18 -7.58 21.10 -7.73
C GLU A 18 -6.63 20.03 -7.18
N ILE A 19 -6.59 19.93 -5.86
CA ILE A 19 -5.88 18.86 -5.14
C ILE A 19 -6.88 18.20 -4.20
N ARG A 20 -7.04 16.87 -4.32
CA ARG A 20 -7.81 16.06 -3.38
C ARG A 20 -6.85 15.15 -2.62
N VAL A 21 -6.86 15.31 -1.31
CA VAL A 21 -6.02 14.51 -0.44
C VAL A 21 -6.86 13.91 0.67
N ARG A 22 -6.49 12.73 1.11
CA ARG A 22 -7.05 12.16 2.33
C ARG A 22 -6.33 12.77 3.52
N VAL A 23 -7.08 13.15 4.53
CA VAL A 23 -6.48 13.60 5.79
C VAL A 23 -5.79 12.40 6.45
N PRO A 24 -4.48 12.46 6.69
CA PRO A 24 -3.75 11.34 7.28
C PRO A 24 -4.17 11.08 8.72
N ASP A 25 -4.04 9.83 9.13
CA ASP A 25 -4.25 9.45 10.52
C ASP A 25 -3.31 10.23 11.45
N GLY A 26 -3.86 10.73 12.56
CA GLY A 26 -3.10 11.52 13.51
C GLY A 26 -2.91 12.99 13.12
N ALA A 27 -3.52 13.46 12.02
CA ALA A 27 -3.50 14.87 11.66
C ALA A 27 -4.13 15.72 12.77
N ALA A 28 -3.54 16.89 13.02
CA ALA A 28 -4.03 17.89 13.94
C ALA A 28 -4.55 19.12 13.20
N SER A 29 -5.44 19.87 13.83
CA SER A 29 -5.85 21.18 13.31
C SER A 29 -4.66 22.11 13.19
N GLY A 30 -4.60 22.88 12.10
CA GLY A 30 -3.47 23.76 11.85
C GLY A 30 -3.58 24.47 10.50
N SER A 31 -2.49 25.07 10.07
CA SER A 31 -2.38 25.66 8.73
C SER A 31 -1.84 24.63 7.73
N ILE A 32 -2.48 24.57 6.58
CA ILE A 32 -2.02 23.81 5.43
C ILE A 32 -1.60 24.75 4.31
N TYR A 33 -0.69 24.32 3.47
CA TYR A 33 -0.22 25.04 2.28
C TYR A 33 0.24 24.03 1.22
N VAL A 34 0.26 24.48 -0.02
CA VAL A 34 0.84 23.74 -1.14
C VAL A 34 2.26 24.23 -1.37
N GLU A 35 3.19 23.31 -1.48
CA GLU A 35 4.59 23.61 -1.79
C GLU A 35 4.97 23.00 -3.14
N THR A 36 5.53 23.84 -4.00
CA THR A 36 5.99 23.45 -5.34
C THR A 36 7.41 23.99 -5.55
N PRO A 37 8.13 23.57 -6.60
CA PRO A 37 9.41 24.19 -6.95
C PRO A 37 9.34 25.70 -7.18
N ALA A 38 8.15 26.23 -7.55
CA ALA A 38 7.93 27.66 -7.75
C ALA A 38 7.69 28.44 -6.45
N GLY A 39 7.49 27.73 -5.32
CA GLY A 39 7.28 28.36 -4.02
C GLY A 39 6.12 27.73 -3.23
N ARG A 40 5.74 28.44 -2.17
CA ARG A 40 4.72 28.02 -1.22
C ARG A 40 3.48 28.91 -1.32
N SER A 41 2.29 28.31 -1.31
CA SER A 41 1.04 29.04 -1.28
C SER A 41 0.82 29.78 0.06
N ALA A 42 -0.13 30.71 0.08
CA ALA A 42 -0.65 31.25 1.33
C ALA A 42 -1.23 30.14 2.21
N PRO A 43 -1.05 30.20 3.53
CA PRO A 43 -1.60 29.21 4.44
C PRO A 43 -3.13 29.26 4.49
N GLN A 44 -3.76 28.08 4.56
CA GLN A 44 -5.19 27.93 4.77
C GLN A 44 -5.41 27.18 6.09
N LYS A 45 -6.42 27.61 6.88
CA LYS A 45 -6.74 26.96 8.15
C LYS A 45 -7.50 25.67 7.90
N LEU A 46 -6.97 24.55 8.42
CA LEU A 46 -7.65 23.28 8.50
C LEU A 46 -8.09 22.99 9.93
N THR A 47 -9.34 22.62 10.12
CA THR A 47 -9.86 22.18 11.42
C THR A 47 -10.17 20.68 11.34
N ILE A 48 -9.54 19.90 12.19
CA ILE A 48 -9.79 18.47 12.32
C ILE A 48 -10.87 18.26 13.39
N ASP A 49 -11.94 17.60 13.01
CA ASP A 49 -13.03 17.24 13.92
C ASP A 49 -12.79 15.84 14.50
N SER A 50 -12.35 15.77 15.74
CA SER A 50 -12.07 14.54 16.45
C SER A 50 -13.30 13.87 17.10
N ARG A 51 -14.50 14.42 16.90
CA ARG A 51 -15.72 13.87 17.53
C ARG A 51 -16.03 12.44 17.09
N ILE A 52 -15.68 12.07 15.86
CA ILE A 52 -15.88 10.71 15.33
C ILE A 52 -14.98 9.72 16.05
N GLY A 53 -13.79 10.15 16.44
CA GLY A 53 -12.83 9.32 17.14
C GLY A 53 -11.41 9.84 17.02
N SER A 54 -10.51 9.13 17.63
CA SER A 54 -9.07 9.38 17.56
C SER A 54 -8.31 8.08 17.35
N LYS A 55 -7.13 8.17 16.74
CA LYS A 55 -6.13 7.13 16.74
C LYS A 55 -4.91 7.60 17.53
N THR A 56 -4.38 6.73 18.35
CA THR A 56 -3.12 6.94 19.05
C THR A 56 -2.13 5.86 18.67
N TYR A 57 -0.88 6.26 18.45
CA TYR A 57 0.21 5.37 18.12
C TYR A 57 1.02 5.15 19.39
N GLY A 58 1.11 3.90 19.83
CA GLY A 58 1.80 3.49 21.04
C GLY A 58 3.23 3.00 20.75
N THR A 59 3.59 1.86 21.32
CA THR A 59 4.93 1.28 21.20
C THR A 59 5.22 0.89 19.75
N GLN A 60 6.38 1.31 19.25
CA GLN A 60 6.91 0.86 17.96
C GLN A 60 7.64 -0.47 18.13
N ARG A 61 7.46 -1.38 17.19
CA ARG A 61 8.20 -2.65 17.11
C ARG A 61 8.70 -2.86 15.68
N THR A 62 9.86 -3.49 15.59
CA THR A 62 10.46 -3.85 14.30
C THR A 62 10.44 -5.36 14.14
N TYR A 63 10.05 -5.81 12.95
CA TYR A 63 9.95 -7.21 12.59
C TYR A 63 10.68 -7.47 11.28
N ILE A 64 11.17 -8.71 11.15
CA ILE A 64 11.56 -9.27 9.86
C ILE A 64 10.36 -10.04 9.35
N MET A 65 9.87 -9.67 8.18
CA MET A 65 8.76 -10.34 7.51
C MET A 65 9.30 -11.07 6.28
N GLN A 66 9.15 -12.39 6.25
CA GLN A 66 9.50 -13.21 5.10
C GLN A 66 8.24 -13.60 4.33
N LEU A 67 8.25 -13.34 3.04
CA LEU A 67 7.31 -13.89 2.08
C LEU A 67 8.05 -14.90 1.23
N ALA A 68 7.54 -16.13 1.18
CA ALA A 68 8.15 -17.18 0.37
C ALA A 68 7.08 -18.01 -0.36
N ALA A 69 7.41 -18.46 -1.56
CA ALA A 69 6.60 -19.41 -2.31
C ALA A 69 7.49 -20.48 -2.94
N ASP A 70 7.08 -21.72 -2.77
CA ASP A 70 7.69 -22.87 -3.45
C ASP A 70 6.80 -23.26 -4.62
N ILE A 71 7.37 -23.25 -5.81
CA ILE A 71 6.69 -23.63 -7.05
C ILE A 71 7.24 -25.00 -7.47
N ASN A 72 6.35 -25.96 -7.63
CA ASN A 72 6.68 -27.32 -8.07
C ASN A 72 5.80 -27.70 -9.25
N ASP A 73 6.27 -28.61 -10.07
CA ASP A 73 5.47 -29.33 -11.06
C ASP A 73 4.65 -28.45 -12.01
N ILE A 74 5.29 -27.44 -12.58
CA ILE A 74 4.63 -26.61 -13.60
C ILE A 74 4.65 -27.36 -14.94
N GLU A 75 3.48 -27.75 -15.41
CA GLU A 75 3.29 -28.30 -16.74
C GLU A 75 2.66 -27.25 -17.67
N THR A 76 3.23 -27.11 -18.86
CA THR A 76 2.69 -26.27 -19.91
C THR A 76 2.54 -27.00 -21.21
N LYS A 77 1.45 -26.71 -21.94
CA LYS A 77 1.21 -27.33 -23.28
C LYS A 77 2.14 -26.76 -24.35
N GLN A 78 2.68 -25.60 -24.12
CA GLN A 78 3.60 -24.89 -25.00
C GLN A 78 4.55 -24.02 -24.15
N PRO A 79 5.70 -23.57 -24.68
CA PRO A 79 6.57 -22.66 -23.98
C PRO A 79 5.80 -21.41 -23.49
N ALA A 80 5.99 -21.05 -22.23
CA ALA A 80 5.28 -19.93 -21.60
C ALA A 80 6.16 -19.21 -20.58
N THR A 81 5.94 -17.90 -20.44
CA THR A 81 6.46 -17.12 -19.33
C THR A 81 5.41 -17.03 -18.25
N ILE A 82 5.72 -17.55 -17.07
CA ILE A 82 4.84 -17.53 -15.91
C ILE A 82 5.34 -16.42 -14.98
N ARG A 83 4.44 -15.54 -14.56
CA ARG A 83 4.74 -14.44 -13.65
C ARG A 83 4.06 -14.65 -12.31
N PHE A 84 4.83 -14.39 -11.24
CA PHE A 84 4.37 -14.45 -9.86
C PHE A 84 4.46 -13.05 -9.28
N TYR A 85 3.35 -12.59 -8.71
CA TYR A 85 3.21 -11.26 -8.12
C TYR A 85 3.22 -11.41 -6.60
N PHE A 86 4.25 -10.88 -5.96
CA PHE A 86 4.37 -10.86 -4.51
C PHE A 86 3.99 -9.49 -3.98
N PRO A 87 3.13 -9.42 -2.95
CA PRO A 87 2.80 -8.14 -2.35
C PRO A 87 4.03 -7.51 -1.71
N ARG A 88 4.11 -6.21 -1.79
CA ARG A 88 5.12 -5.41 -1.10
C ARG A 88 4.44 -4.65 0.04
N PRO A 89 4.97 -4.72 1.28
CA PRO A 89 4.48 -3.86 2.34
C PRO A 89 4.61 -2.39 1.97
N ILE A 90 3.61 -1.60 2.33
CA ILE A 90 3.58 -0.17 2.03
C ILE A 90 3.87 0.65 3.30
N VAL A 91 4.47 1.82 3.12
CA VAL A 91 4.66 2.77 4.21
C VAL A 91 3.32 3.43 4.53
N THR A 92 2.95 3.45 5.80
CA THR A 92 1.75 4.09 6.33
C THR A 92 2.07 4.79 7.65
N ALA A 93 1.15 5.58 8.18
CA ALA A 93 1.33 6.18 9.50
C ALA A 93 1.52 5.13 10.62
N ALA A 94 0.87 3.97 10.49
CA ALA A 94 1.04 2.85 11.42
C ALA A 94 2.27 1.97 11.12
N GLN A 95 2.79 2.03 9.93
CA GLN A 95 3.95 1.28 9.44
C GLN A 95 4.94 2.24 8.76
N PRO A 96 5.65 3.09 9.55
CA PRO A 96 6.44 4.19 9.00
C PRO A 96 7.73 3.76 8.30
N PHE A 97 8.15 2.50 8.46
CA PHE A 97 9.37 2.00 7.88
C PHE A 97 9.14 0.63 7.24
N VAL A 98 9.55 0.53 5.99
CA VAL A 98 9.57 -0.70 5.19
C VAL A 98 10.84 -0.70 4.35
N GLU A 99 11.67 -1.69 4.52
CA GLU A 99 12.89 -1.90 3.75
C GLU A 99 12.93 -3.33 3.22
N LEU A 100 13.18 -3.48 1.92
CA LEU A 100 13.45 -4.77 1.31
C LEU A 100 14.93 -5.11 1.55
N ASN A 101 15.18 -6.12 2.39
CA ASN A 101 16.54 -6.53 2.76
C ASN A 101 17.11 -7.58 1.81
N GLU A 102 16.33 -8.60 1.51
CA GLU A 102 16.75 -9.69 0.64
C GLU A 102 15.64 -10.11 -0.31
N ARG A 103 16.05 -10.59 -1.47
CA ARG A 103 15.16 -11.17 -2.47
C ARG A 103 15.90 -12.26 -3.24
N GLU A 104 15.29 -13.40 -3.37
CA GLU A 104 15.89 -14.53 -4.09
C GLU A 104 14.81 -15.33 -4.81
N PRO A 105 15.05 -15.62 -6.10
CA PRO A 105 16.03 -15.01 -7.01
C PRO A 105 15.75 -13.53 -7.26
N GLU A 106 16.66 -12.83 -7.92
CA GLU A 106 16.42 -11.43 -8.32
C GLU A 106 15.13 -11.33 -9.15
N PRO A 107 14.20 -10.44 -8.82
CA PRO A 107 12.94 -10.33 -9.52
C PRO A 107 13.10 -9.73 -10.92
N ALA A 108 12.20 -10.08 -11.82
CA ALA A 108 12.13 -9.47 -13.14
C ALA A 108 11.73 -7.99 -13.08
N ILE A 109 10.90 -7.63 -12.12
CA ILE A 109 10.49 -6.24 -11.83
C ILE A 109 10.45 -6.08 -10.31
N ALA A 110 11.28 -5.16 -9.79
CA ALA A 110 11.42 -4.94 -8.36
C ALA A 110 10.24 -4.14 -7.75
N ASP A 111 9.54 -3.34 -8.55
CA ASP A 111 8.36 -2.60 -8.12
C ASP A 111 7.39 -2.41 -9.30
N TYR A 112 6.26 -3.07 -9.21
CA TYR A 112 5.15 -2.92 -10.13
C TYR A 112 3.87 -2.75 -9.33
N GLN A 113 3.40 -1.51 -9.18
CA GLN A 113 2.17 -1.20 -8.45
C GLN A 113 2.14 -1.83 -7.03
N ASN A 114 3.20 -1.61 -6.26
CA ASN A 114 3.40 -2.21 -4.92
C ASN A 114 3.49 -3.75 -4.93
N THR A 115 3.93 -4.34 -6.03
CA THR A 115 4.23 -5.76 -6.12
C THR A 115 5.64 -5.98 -6.64
N ILE A 116 6.24 -7.10 -6.24
CA ILE A 116 7.50 -7.61 -6.79
C ILE A 116 7.13 -8.73 -7.75
N VAL A 117 7.66 -8.68 -8.98
CA VAL A 117 7.31 -9.66 -10.02
C VAL A 117 8.49 -10.56 -10.30
N HIS A 118 8.34 -11.83 -9.99
CA HIS A 118 9.25 -12.87 -10.45
C HIS A 118 8.69 -13.54 -11.70
N GLN A 119 9.56 -14.11 -12.52
CA GLN A 119 9.13 -14.87 -13.71
C GLN A 119 9.93 -16.14 -13.90
N ILE A 120 9.28 -17.14 -14.44
CA ILE A 120 9.88 -18.40 -14.86
C ILE A 120 9.56 -18.63 -16.33
N GLN A 121 10.55 -19.16 -17.07
CA GLN A 121 10.33 -19.67 -18.41
C GLN A 121 10.02 -21.17 -18.29
N ALA A 122 8.82 -21.56 -18.68
CA ALA A 122 8.41 -22.94 -18.72
C ALA A 122 8.49 -23.47 -20.14
N SER A 123 9.12 -24.63 -20.35
CA SER A 123 9.19 -25.33 -21.61
C SER A 123 8.07 -26.37 -21.71
N LYS A 124 7.67 -26.73 -22.92
CA LYS A 124 6.68 -27.79 -23.14
C LYS A 124 7.13 -29.12 -22.49
N GLY A 125 6.28 -29.68 -21.65
CA GLY A 125 6.50 -30.97 -21.01
C GLY A 125 7.63 -31.02 -19.98
N SER A 126 8.28 -29.91 -19.67
CA SER A 126 9.26 -29.83 -18.59
C SER A 126 8.63 -29.17 -17.36
N SER A 127 8.58 -29.91 -16.28
CA SER A 127 8.41 -29.34 -14.97
C SER A 127 9.73 -28.67 -14.61
N PRO A 128 9.79 -27.36 -14.36
CA PRO A 128 10.97 -26.78 -13.75
C PRO A 128 11.19 -27.48 -12.42
N ALA A 129 12.44 -27.78 -12.11
CA ALA A 129 12.83 -28.24 -10.78
C ALA A 129 12.21 -27.27 -9.75
N LYS A 130 11.93 -27.78 -8.56
CA LYS A 130 11.41 -26.98 -7.44
C LYS A 130 12.10 -25.61 -7.39
N GLN A 131 11.31 -24.54 -7.58
CA GLN A 131 11.79 -23.17 -7.55
C GLN A 131 11.22 -22.49 -6.32
N ARG A 132 12.10 -21.97 -5.47
CA ARG A 132 11.72 -21.14 -4.34
C ARG A 132 11.92 -19.67 -4.67
N PHE A 133 10.93 -18.87 -4.34
CA PHE A 133 11.00 -17.41 -4.33
C PHE A 133 10.88 -16.93 -2.91
N SER A 134 11.76 -16.03 -2.48
CA SER A 134 11.70 -15.46 -1.14
C SER A 134 12.04 -13.98 -1.15
N GLN A 135 11.44 -13.25 -0.20
CA GLN A 135 11.69 -11.84 0.04
C GLN A 135 11.63 -11.59 1.53
N ASN A 136 12.63 -10.89 2.04
CA ASN A 136 12.71 -10.49 3.43
C ASN A 136 12.60 -8.97 3.53
N PHE A 137 11.65 -8.51 4.34
CA PHE A 137 11.45 -7.09 4.63
C PHE A 137 11.74 -6.83 6.10
N VAL A 138 12.39 -5.71 6.38
CA VAL A 138 12.39 -5.11 7.71
C VAL A 138 11.26 -4.11 7.76
N VAL A 139 10.34 -4.31 8.70
CA VAL A 139 9.17 -3.44 8.86
C VAL A 139 9.07 -2.96 10.30
N SER A 140 8.83 -1.67 10.48
CA SER A 140 8.53 -1.10 11.80
C SER A 140 7.07 -0.70 11.86
N VAL A 141 6.38 -1.15 12.89
CA VAL A 141 4.94 -0.91 13.08
C VAL A 141 4.68 -0.33 14.46
N TYR A 142 3.70 0.56 14.54
CA TYR A 142 3.18 1.07 15.81
C TYR A 142 1.99 0.23 16.30
N GLU A 143 1.88 0.07 17.61
CA GLU A 143 0.61 -0.27 18.22
C GLU A 143 -0.40 0.84 17.91
N VAL A 144 -1.56 0.51 17.34
CA VAL A 144 -2.60 1.49 17.03
C VAL A 144 -3.81 1.24 17.93
N LYS A 145 -4.18 2.27 18.70
CA LYS A 145 -5.41 2.29 19.49
C LYS A 145 -6.40 3.24 18.83
N SER A 146 -7.56 2.72 18.47
CA SER A 146 -8.65 3.50 17.88
C SER A 146 -9.78 3.67 18.89
N ALA A 147 -10.18 4.91 19.15
CA ALA A 147 -11.31 5.26 19.99
C ALA A 147 -12.42 5.87 19.13
N VAL A 148 -13.22 5.00 18.49
CA VAL A 148 -14.32 5.42 17.63
C VAL A 148 -15.56 5.69 18.45
N GLN A 149 -16.25 6.82 18.18
CA GLN A 149 -17.52 7.19 18.78
C GLN A 149 -18.68 6.81 17.82
N PRO A 150 -19.34 5.66 17.99
CA PRO A 150 -20.29 5.12 17.01
C PRO A 150 -21.41 6.08 16.63
N LYS A 151 -21.85 6.93 17.59
CA LYS A 151 -22.95 7.89 17.38
C LYS A 151 -22.63 8.99 16.34
N TYR A 152 -21.34 9.21 16.03
CA TYR A 152 -20.90 10.18 15.02
C TYR A 152 -20.47 9.53 13.71
N VAL A 153 -20.40 8.20 13.66
CA VAL A 153 -20.06 7.50 12.42
C VAL A 153 -21.23 7.62 11.45
N LYS A 154 -20.94 8.16 10.26
CA LYS A 154 -21.91 8.27 9.18
C LYS A 154 -21.84 7.04 8.29
N PRO A 155 -22.98 6.58 7.72
CA PRO A 155 -22.96 5.56 6.67
C PRO A 155 -22.09 6.02 5.49
N TYR A 156 -21.51 5.05 4.78
CA TYR A 156 -20.78 5.30 3.53
C TYR A 156 -21.75 5.73 2.42
N SER A 157 -22.36 6.90 2.50
CA SER A 157 -23.33 7.30 1.50
C SER A 157 -22.69 7.90 0.25
N ASP A 158 -21.64 8.71 0.41
CA ASP A 158 -21.05 9.43 -0.73
C ASP A 158 -19.55 9.72 -0.62
N MET A 159 -18.93 9.43 0.50
CA MET A 159 -17.52 9.72 0.69
C MET A 159 -16.66 8.63 0.07
N ASN A 160 -16.06 8.94 -1.06
CA ASN A 160 -15.07 8.09 -1.68
C ASN A 160 -15.62 6.84 -2.40
N LYS A 161 -16.64 7.03 -3.24
CA LYS A 161 -17.20 5.95 -4.06
C LYS A 161 -16.14 5.13 -4.82
N ALA A 162 -15.09 5.79 -5.32
CA ALA A 162 -14.03 5.11 -6.05
C ALA A 162 -13.22 4.16 -5.17
N LEU A 163 -12.83 4.58 -3.96
CA LEU A 163 -12.09 3.72 -3.03
C LEU A 163 -12.97 2.59 -2.50
N TYR A 164 -14.22 2.90 -2.11
CA TYR A 164 -15.18 1.90 -1.66
C TYR A 164 -15.42 0.87 -2.75
N ALA A 165 -15.71 1.31 -3.98
CA ALA A 165 -15.90 0.42 -5.12
C ALA A 165 -14.64 -0.40 -5.43
N ALA A 166 -13.44 0.20 -5.34
CA ALA A 166 -12.19 -0.54 -5.53
C ALA A 166 -11.93 -1.58 -4.44
N SER A 167 -12.33 -1.28 -3.18
CA SER A 167 -12.11 -2.17 -2.04
C SER A 167 -13.17 -3.25 -1.89
N THR A 168 -14.36 -3.05 -2.46
CA THR A 168 -15.50 -3.99 -2.31
C THR A 168 -15.85 -4.73 -3.59
N ARG A 169 -15.26 -4.36 -4.74
CA ARG A 169 -15.50 -5.10 -5.98
C ARG A 169 -14.95 -6.51 -5.89
N ALA A 170 -15.68 -7.44 -6.48
CA ALA A 170 -15.18 -8.79 -6.69
C ALA A 170 -13.91 -8.76 -7.57
N ASP A 171 -12.92 -9.54 -7.20
CA ASP A 171 -11.71 -9.78 -7.98
C ASP A 171 -11.72 -11.24 -8.44
N LYS A 172 -10.99 -11.55 -9.51
CA LYS A 172 -10.83 -12.94 -9.97
C LYS A 172 -10.16 -13.86 -8.94
N PHE A 173 -9.49 -13.27 -7.94
CA PHE A 173 -8.85 -13.99 -6.84
C PHE A 173 -9.67 -13.98 -5.55
N ILE A 174 -10.66 -13.10 -5.44
CA ILE A 174 -11.55 -12.96 -4.29
C ILE A 174 -12.97 -13.03 -4.84
N PRO A 175 -13.58 -14.22 -4.93
CA PRO A 175 -14.95 -14.37 -5.37
C PRO A 175 -15.91 -13.67 -4.41
N SER A 176 -16.94 -13.06 -4.96
CA SER A 176 -18.02 -12.37 -4.21
C SER A 176 -18.88 -13.34 -3.41
#